data_658ed449931f30817bb7f00a604acacd
#
_entry.id   658ed449931f30817bb7f00a604acacd
#
_cell.length_a   1.000
_cell.length_b   1.000
_cell.length_c   1.000
_cell.angle_alpha   90.00
_cell.angle_beta   90.00
_cell.angle_gamma   90.00
#
_symmetry.space_group_name_H-M   'P 1'
#
loop_
_entity.id
_entity.type
_entity.pdbx_description
1 polymer ?
#
loop_
_entity_poly.entity_id
_entity_poly.type
_entity_poly.pdbx_seq_one_letter_code
_entity_poly.pdbx_strand_id
1 'polypeptide(L)'
;MPFYELYELNHASLAPWRAVADVTRLTFQNPFNPLYDTPFARSVTAAAELFERSTRRYGKPEFGLAETEIDGKSVKVDEHVVWRRPFCSLLHFRRDLPRDRDPDPKLLIVAPMSGHYATLLRGTVEAMLPSHEVFITDWADARMVPLSDGQFDLDDYIDYVIGMLRHLGQGAHVMAVCQPSVPVLAAVSVMEEDDDPCAPATMTLMGGPIDTRNNPTSVNTLAEDRGTDWFRRNVVMRVPFPHPGFMRPVYPGFLQLSGFMSMNLDRHVTAHHDLFRHLIDGDGDSADKHRDFYDEYLAVMDLTAEFYLQTVDTVFVRHALPKGEMTYRGRPVRPEMIRNTALLTVEGENDDISGVGQTEAAHVLCTGLPKSKKAHYLQPKVGHYGVFNGSRFRAGIAPRIARFIRKHESSAEALNGATRPIASPREKDPQARFADAMGLTALQTNPMSVVADDLTQISGIGPKIADMLNELGIVQVEQLAAVTKDMVDMIDEQIPRGQEAVEDWIRQARKIAGMPGK
;
A
#
# COMPACT_ATOMS: atom_id res chain seq x y z
N MET A 1 7.95 -20.57 20.63
CA MET A 1 7.40 -20.01 21.87
C MET A 1 6.46 -18.87 21.50
N PRO A 2 5.37 -18.69 22.15
CA PRO A 2 4.31 -17.73 21.82
C PRO A 2 4.69 -16.30 22.22
N PHE A 3 5.73 -15.75 21.58
CA PHE A 3 6.16 -14.38 21.90
C PHE A 3 5.13 -13.34 21.44
N TYR A 4 4.40 -13.64 20.36
CA TYR A 4 3.30 -12.79 19.92
C TYR A 4 2.13 -12.85 20.90
N GLU A 5 1.75 -14.05 21.37
CA GLU A 5 0.70 -14.20 22.39
C GLU A 5 1.11 -13.52 23.70
N LEU A 6 2.39 -13.56 24.06
CA LEU A 6 2.90 -12.86 25.25
C LEU A 6 2.78 -11.35 25.08
N TYR A 7 3.07 -10.83 23.90
CA TYR A 7 2.87 -9.40 23.56
C TYR A 7 1.39 -9.02 23.71
N GLU A 8 0.47 -9.82 23.15
CA GLU A 8 -0.98 -9.59 23.26
C GLU A 8 -1.46 -9.62 24.72
N LEU A 9 -0.97 -10.61 25.48
CA LEU A 9 -1.29 -10.74 26.91
C LEU A 9 -0.78 -9.54 27.72
N ASN A 10 0.45 -9.11 27.47
CA ASN A 10 1.02 -7.93 28.13
C ASN A 10 0.19 -6.68 27.80
N HIS A 11 -0.16 -6.48 26.52
CA HIS A 11 -1.00 -5.36 26.11
C HIS A 11 -2.38 -5.41 26.81
N ALA A 12 -3.01 -6.58 26.90
CA ALA A 12 -4.29 -6.78 27.57
C ALA A 12 -4.18 -6.52 29.08
N SER A 13 -3.10 -6.96 29.73
CA SER A 13 -2.86 -6.75 31.17
C SER A 13 -2.69 -5.27 31.55
N LEU A 14 -2.25 -4.44 30.62
CA LEU A 14 -2.11 -2.98 30.82
C LEU A 14 -3.44 -2.21 30.60
N ALA A 15 -4.48 -2.85 30.04
CA ALA A 15 -5.74 -2.17 29.78
C ALA A 15 -6.40 -1.54 31.02
N PRO A 16 -6.47 -2.20 32.21
CA PRO A 16 -7.00 -1.58 33.41
C PRO A 16 -6.19 -0.35 33.86
N TRP A 17 -4.87 -0.41 33.70
CA TRP A 17 -3.99 0.71 34.08
C TRP A 17 -4.13 1.90 33.16
N ARG A 18 -4.36 1.67 31.86
CA ARG A 18 -4.70 2.74 30.92
C ARG A 18 -6.02 3.41 31.30
N ALA A 19 -7.04 2.63 31.65
CA ALA A 19 -8.30 3.17 32.15
C ALA A 19 -8.12 4.04 33.40
N VAL A 20 -7.27 3.60 34.35
CA VAL A 20 -6.92 4.41 35.54
C VAL A 20 -6.21 5.70 35.12
N ALA A 21 -5.26 5.64 34.20
CA ALA A 21 -4.57 6.83 33.68
C ALA A 21 -5.54 7.83 33.03
N ASP A 22 -6.49 7.34 32.22
CA ASP A 22 -7.52 8.18 31.58
C ASP A 22 -8.44 8.85 32.63
N VAL A 23 -8.92 8.09 33.62
CA VAL A 23 -9.73 8.65 34.71
C VAL A 23 -8.94 9.69 35.49
N THR A 24 -7.67 9.42 35.76
CA THR A 24 -6.78 10.37 36.45
C THR A 24 -6.65 11.64 35.63
N ARG A 25 -6.36 11.53 34.34
CA ARG A 25 -6.25 12.69 33.43
C ARG A 25 -7.53 13.52 33.43
N LEU A 26 -8.68 12.89 33.21
CA LEU A 26 -9.98 13.56 33.19
C LEU A 26 -10.30 14.23 34.54
N THR A 27 -9.93 13.61 35.66
CA THR A 27 -10.15 14.15 37.00
C THR A 27 -9.36 15.45 37.21
N PHE A 28 -8.08 15.48 36.84
CA PHE A 28 -7.23 16.65 37.01
C PHE A 28 -7.42 17.72 35.92
N GLN A 29 -8.01 17.38 34.78
CA GLN A 29 -8.44 18.32 33.74
C GLN A 29 -9.84 18.92 34.01
N ASN A 30 -10.55 18.44 35.00
CA ASN A 30 -11.88 18.95 35.34
C ASN A 30 -11.78 20.33 36.03
N PRO A 31 -12.38 21.38 35.45
CA PRO A 31 -12.38 22.76 36.06
C PRO A 31 -12.99 22.81 37.46
N PHE A 32 -13.83 21.86 37.85
CA PHE A 32 -14.40 21.78 39.18
C PHE A 32 -13.48 21.13 40.22
N ASN A 33 -12.35 20.56 39.81
CA ASN A 33 -11.37 19.98 40.72
C ASN A 33 -10.58 21.13 41.39
N PRO A 34 -10.49 21.22 42.74
CA PRO A 34 -9.72 22.25 43.42
C PRO A 34 -8.23 22.30 43.04
N LEU A 35 -7.70 21.23 42.50
CA LEU A 35 -6.30 21.16 42.04
C LEU A 35 -6.16 21.44 40.54
N TYR A 36 -7.27 21.76 39.85
CA TYR A 36 -7.25 22.10 38.43
C TYR A 36 -6.18 23.17 38.15
N ASP A 37 -5.41 22.93 37.07
CA ASP A 37 -4.37 23.83 36.56
C ASP A 37 -3.20 24.15 37.54
N THR A 38 -3.07 23.41 38.64
CA THR A 38 -1.88 23.50 39.48
C THR A 38 -0.69 22.78 38.81
N PRO A 39 0.58 23.15 39.11
CA PRO A 39 1.76 22.43 38.62
C PRO A 39 1.72 20.93 38.92
N PHE A 40 1.16 20.55 40.06
CA PHE A 40 0.96 19.15 40.43
C PHE A 40 -0.04 18.45 39.48
N ALA A 41 -1.19 19.06 39.25
CA ALA A 41 -2.21 18.51 38.35
C ALA A 41 -1.70 18.38 36.93
N ARG A 42 -0.99 19.37 36.40
CA ARG A 42 -0.36 19.32 35.07
C ARG A 42 0.65 18.15 34.99
N SER A 43 1.51 17.99 35.99
CA SER A 43 2.49 16.89 36.02
C SER A 43 1.83 15.51 36.05
N VAL A 44 0.77 15.34 36.86
CA VAL A 44 0.00 14.08 36.95
C VAL A 44 -0.72 13.79 35.63
N THR A 45 -1.34 14.79 35.04
CA THR A 45 -2.00 14.68 33.72
C THR A 45 -1.01 14.30 32.62
N ALA A 46 0.16 14.96 32.57
CA ALA A 46 1.20 14.68 31.61
C ALA A 46 1.76 13.24 31.77
N ALA A 47 1.98 12.79 33.01
CA ALA A 47 2.43 11.43 33.27
C ALA A 47 1.38 10.38 32.87
N ALA A 48 0.11 10.63 33.17
CA ALA A 48 -1.00 9.76 32.80
C ALA A 48 -1.15 9.66 31.27
N GLU A 49 -1.05 10.78 30.56
CA GLU A 49 -1.09 10.81 29.09
C GLU A 49 0.10 10.06 28.50
N LEU A 50 1.31 10.30 28.98
CA LEU A 50 2.51 9.61 28.49
C LEU A 50 2.43 8.11 28.71
N PHE A 51 1.93 7.65 29.85
CA PHE A 51 1.71 6.23 30.13
C PHE A 51 0.67 5.63 29.19
N GLU A 52 -0.47 6.28 28.99
CA GLU A 52 -1.51 5.81 28.08
C GLU A 52 -0.96 5.70 26.64
N ARG A 53 -0.32 6.75 26.14
CA ARG A 53 0.25 6.80 24.78
C ARG A 53 1.37 5.80 24.56
N SER A 54 2.21 5.53 25.56
CA SER A 54 3.31 4.56 25.44
C SER A 54 2.86 3.10 25.52
N THR A 55 1.64 2.86 26.00
CA THR A 55 1.13 1.49 26.23
C THR A 55 -0.09 1.13 25.39
N ARG A 56 -0.77 2.11 24.76
CA ARG A 56 -1.92 1.83 23.88
C ARG A 56 -1.49 1.16 22.59
N ARG A 57 -2.45 0.54 21.91
CA ARG A 57 -2.30 0.11 20.53
C ARG A 57 -2.76 1.23 19.61
N TYR A 58 -1.91 1.58 18.68
CA TYR A 58 -2.26 2.51 17.63
C TYR A 58 -2.94 1.74 16.49
N GLY A 59 -4.15 2.15 16.14
CA GLY A 59 -4.84 1.68 14.95
C GLY A 59 -4.31 2.37 13.69
N LYS A 60 -4.81 1.94 12.53
CA LYS A 60 -4.53 2.62 11.27
C LYS A 60 -5.04 4.06 11.35
N PRO A 61 -4.19 5.09 11.14
CA PRO A 61 -4.63 6.47 11.08
C PRO A 61 -5.47 6.75 9.83
N GLU A 62 -6.25 7.82 9.86
CA GLU A 62 -6.96 8.34 8.68
C GLU A 62 -6.06 9.32 7.92
N PHE A 63 -6.21 9.42 6.59
CA PHE A 63 -5.51 10.45 5.83
C PHE A 63 -5.99 11.86 6.21
N GLY A 64 -7.29 12.05 6.41
CA GLY A 64 -7.86 13.31 6.91
C GLY A 64 -7.66 14.50 5.97
N LEU A 65 -7.44 14.26 4.66
CA LEU A 65 -7.24 15.28 3.65
C LEU A 65 -8.59 15.67 3.04
N ALA A 66 -9.32 16.56 3.72
CA ALA A 66 -10.66 16.98 3.29
C ALA A 66 -10.64 18.08 2.21
N GLU A 67 -9.53 18.81 2.07
CA GLU A 67 -9.38 19.89 1.10
C GLU A 67 -7.93 20.07 0.63
N THR A 68 -7.76 20.71 -0.51
CA THR A 68 -6.45 21.12 -1.06
C THR A 68 -6.58 22.51 -1.69
N GLU A 69 -5.47 23.25 -1.79
CA GLU A 69 -5.46 24.56 -2.44
C GLU A 69 -5.00 24.45 -3.90
N ILE A 70 -5.82 24.94 -4.82
CA ILE A 70 -5.51 25.00 -6.27
C ILE A 70 -5.78 26.41 -6.76
N ASP A 71 -4.78 27.08 -7.32
CA ASP A 71 -4.86 28.46 -7.83
C ASP A 71 -5.43 29.45 -6.80
N GLY A 72 -5.04 29.29 -5.52
CA GLY A 72 -5.48 30.14 -4.42
C GLY A 72 -6.93 29.88 -3.95
N LYS A 73 -7.54 28.78 -4.36
CA LYS A 73 -8.89 28.39 -3.93
C LYS A 73 -8.85 27.06 -3.21
N SER A 74 -9.59 26.95 -2.12
CA SER A 74 -9.84 25.66 -1.46
C SER A 74 -10.73 24.80 -2.34
N VAL A 75 -10.33 23.56 -2.55
CA VAL A 75 -11.01 22.51 -3.33
C VAL A 75 -11.24 21.32 -2.43
N LYS A 76 -12.49 20.85 -2.37
CA LYS A 76 -12.85 19.66 -1.60
C LYS A 76 -12.18 18.41 -2.15
N VAL A 77 -11.74 17.53 -1.24
CA VAL A 77 -11.14 16.24 -1.53
C VAL A 77 -11.97 15.15 -0.88
N ASP A 78 -12.34 14.13 -1.64
CA ASP A 78 -13.03 12.94 -1.16
C ASP A 78 -12.16 11.70 -1.40
N GLU A 79 -11.98 10.87 -0.36
CA GLU A 79 -11.22 9.62 -0.43
C GLU A 79 -12.12 8.47 -0.89
N HIS A 80 -11.71 7.74 -1.94
CA HIS A 80 -12.44 6.61 -2.50
C HIS A 80 -11.53 5.41 -2.72
N VAL A 81 -11.99 4.20 -2.38
CA VAL A 81 -11.35 2.96 -2.81
C VAL A 81 -11.79 2.66 -4.23
N VAL A 82 -10.85 2.64 -5.19
CA VAL A 82 -11.14 2.44 -6.62
C VAL A 82 -10.71 1.07 -7.13
N TRP A 83 -9.87 0.36 -6.38
CA TRP A 83 -9.45 -1.02 -6.66
C TRP A 83 -9.12 -1.73 -5.34
N ARG A 84 -9.39 -3.03 -5.25
CA ARG A 84 -9.14 -3.80 -4.03
C ARG A 84 -8.73 -5.23 -4.34
N ARG A 85 -7.77 -5.72 -3.57
CA ARG A 85 -7.42 -7.14 -3.39
C ARG A 85 -7.17 -7.42 -1.91
N PRO A 86 -7.07 -8.68 -1.48
CA PRO A 86 -6.97 -9.02 -0.05
C PRO A 86 -5.90 -8.26 0.74
N PHE A 87 -4.74 -8.02 0.13
CA PHE A 87 -3.60 -7.38 0.81
C PHE A 87 -3.41 -5.90 0.50
N CYS A 88 -4.20 -5.31 -0.41
CA CYS A 88 -4.09 -3.89 -0.73
C CYS A 88 -5.38 -3.32 -1.31
N SER A 89 -5.67 -2.08 -0.95
CA SER A 89 -6.63 -1.22 -1.64
C SER A 89 -5.89 -0.11 -2.37
N LEU A 90 -6.43 0.37 -3.48
CA LEU A 90 -5.99 1.58 -4.15
C LEU A 90 -6.92 2.72 -3.76
N LEU A 91 -6.41 3.71 -3.04
CA LEU A 91 -7.16 4.89 -2.66
C LEU A 91 -6.97 5.98 -3.72
N HIS A 92 -8.07 6.65 -4.07
CA HIS A 92 -8.10 7.81 -4.94
C HIS A 92 -8.57 9.03 -4.15
N PHE A 93 -7.79 10.10 -4.15
CA PHE A 93 -8.15 11.40 -3.57
C PHE A 93 -8.78 12.26 -4.64
N ARG A 94 -10.11 12.13 -4.80
CA ARG A 94 -10.86 12.83 -5.81
C ARG A 94 -11.10 14.27 -5.39
N ARG A 95 -10.64 15.20 -6.22
CA ARG A 95 -10.85 16.64 -6.06
C ARG A 95 -12.13 17.07 -6.77
N ASP A 96 -12.91 17.94 -6.14
CA ASP A 96 -14.11 18.53 -6.74
C ASP A 96 -13.73 19.70 -7.66
N LEU A 97 -13.32 19.35 -8.88
CA LEU A 97 -12.85 20.28 -9.90
C LEU A 97 -13.91 20.55 -10.98
N PRO A 98 -13.91 21.76 -11.60
CA PRO A 98 -14.74 22.05 -12.75
C PRO A 98 -14.52 21.06 -13.90
N ARG A 99 -15.61 20.66 -14.57
CA ARG A 99 -15.57 19.65 -15.64
C ARG A 99 -14.88 20.11 -16.92
N ASP A 100 -14.72 21.40 -17.12
CA ASP A 100 -14.07 22.06 -18.26
C ASP A 100 -12.56 22.27 -18.05
N ARG A 101 -12.03 21.88 -16.90
CA ARG A 101 -10.59 21.90 -16.63
C ARG A 101 -9.93 20.70 -17.32
N ASP A 102 -8.75 20.92 -17.92
CA ASP A 102 -7.90 19.85 -18.41
C ASP A 102 -7.55 18.89 -17.27
N PRO A 103 -7.58 17.57 -17.50
CA PRO A 103 -7.26 16.59 -16.47
C PRO A 103 -5.80 16.71 -16.02
N ASP A 104 -5.58 16.67 -14.72
CA ASP A 104 -4.22 16.60 -14.19
C ASP A 104 -3.64 15.18 -14.35
N PRO A 105 -2.30 15.03 -14.42
CA PRO A 105 -1.63 13.73 -14.53
C PRO A 105 -2.03 12.76 -13.42
N LYS A 106 -2.33 11.50 -13.77
CA LYS A 106 -2.59 10.44 -12.80
C LYS A 106 -1.29 9.97 -12.16
N LEU A 107 -1.17 10.10 -10.84
CA LEU A 107 0.00 9.71 -10.08
C LEU A 107 -0.33 8.57 -9.13
N LEU A 108 0.24 7.39 -9.36
CA LEU A 108 0.24 6.27 -8.42
C LEU A 108 1.40 6.41 -7.44
N ILE A 109 1.11 6.65 -6.17
CA ILE A 109 2.09 6.59 -5.07
C ILE A 109 2.08 5.17 -4.51
N VAL A 110 3.22 4.49 -4.60
CA VAL A 110 3.39 3.16 -4.01
C VAL A 110 4.03 3.33 -2.64
N ALA A 111 3.21 3.18 -1.60
CA ALA A 111 3.62 3.34 -0.22
C ALA A 111 4.50 2.17 0.24
N PRO A 112 5.46 2.40 1.14
CA PRO A 112 6.30 1.34 1.67
C PRO A 112 5.47 0.30 2.44
N MET A 113 5.78 -0.96 2.23
CA MET A 113 5.29 -2.08 3.02
C MET A 113 6.41 -2.54 3.96
N SER A 114 6.74 -1.66 4.91
CA SER A 114 7.87 -1.80 5.85
C SER A 114 7.43 -1.66 7.31
N GLY A 115 6.18 -1.97 7.61
CA GLY A 115 5.61 -1.96 8.95
C GLY A 115 4.67 -0.80 9.25
N HIS A 116 4.82 0.36 8.60
CA HIS A 116 3.92 1.49 8.77
C HIS A 116 2.78 1.46 7.76
N TYR A 117 1.66 2.09 8.11
CA TYR A 117 0.55 2.31 7.18
C TYR A 117 0.86 3.37 6.13
N ALA A 118 0.12 3.36 5.02
CA ALA A 118 0.28 4.31 3.92
C ALA A 118 0.08 5.79 4.35
N THR A 119 -0.60 6.02 5.45
CA THR A 119 -0.81 7.36 6.05
C THR A 119 0.50 8.05 6.46
N LEU A 120 1.60 7.30 6.63
CA LEU A 120 2.94 7.88 6.78
C LEU A 120 3.29 8.82 5.62
N LEU A 121 2.71 8.61 4.44
CA LEU A 121 2.86 9.45 3.25
C LEU A 121 1.76 10.53 3.12
N ARG A 122 1.00 10.84 4.19
CA ARG A 122 -0.02 11.90 4.16
C ARG A 122 0.52 13.20 3.60
N GLY A 123 1.66 13.68 4.11
CA GLY A 123 2.29 14.90 3.63
C GLY A 123 2.81 14.82 2.19
N THR A 124 3.10 13.62 1.68
CA THR A 124 3.43 13.38 0.27
C THR A 124 2.19 13.54 -0.60
N VAL A 125 1.09 12.89 -0.23
CA VAL A 125 -0.21 13.00 -0.92
C VAL A 125 -0.65 14.46 -0.95
N GLU A 126 -0.67 15.14 0.21
CA GLU A 126 -1.02 16.56 0.34
C GLU A 126 -0.23 17.45 -0.62
N ALA A 127 1.09 17.25 -0.70
CA ALA A 127 1.96 18.06 -1.55
C ALA A 127 1.76 17.82 -3.06
N MET A 128 1.26 16.63 -3.46
CA MET A 128 1.03 16.29 -4.86
C MET A 128 -0.39 16.59 -5.33
N LEU A 129 -1.37 16.66 -4.43
CA LEU A 129 -2.79 16.92 -4.72
C LEU A 129 -3.05 18.20 -5.54
N PRO A 130 -2.35 19.34 -5.33
CA PRO A 130 -2.64 20.55 -6.10
C PRO A 130 -2.47 20.42 -7.61
N SER A 131 -1.66 19.45 -8.07
CA SER A 131 -1.23 19.35 -9.47
C SER A 131 -1.33 17.97 -10.09
N HIS A 132 -1.87 16.97 -9.36
CA HIS A 132 -2.01 15.59 -9.84
C HIS A 132 -3.33 14.98 -9.39
N GLU A 133 -3.84 14.05 -10.15
CA GLU A 133 -4.86 13.09 -9.73
C GLU A 133 -4.15 11.97 -8.94
N VAL A 134 -4.25 12.02 -7.59
CA VAL A 134 -3.42 11.19 -6.72
C VAL A 134 -4.12 9.90 -6.33
N PHE A 135 -3.40 8.80 -6.52
CA PHE A 135 -3.74 7.46 -6.07
C PHE A 135 -2.63 6.94 -5.16
N ILE A 136 -2.97 6.18 -4.11
CA ILE A 136 -1.98 5.56 -3.22
C ILE A 136 -2.34 4.12 -2.89
N THR A 137 -1.32 3.26 -2.81
CA THR A 137 -1.49 1.90 -2.30
C THR A 137 -1.72 1.94 -0.80
N ASP A 138 -2.78 1.28 -0.36
CA ASP A 138 -3.14 1.13 1.05
C ASP A 138 -3.04 -0.35 1.43
N TRP A 139 -1.86 -0.74 1.93
CA TRP A 139 -1.54 -2.11 2.29
C TRP A 139 -2.32 -2.55 3.53
N ALA A 140 -2.84 -3.76 3.49
CA ALA A 140 -3.57 -4.35 4.61
C ALA A 140 -2.60 -4.93 5.65
N ASP A 141 -2.93 -4.77 6.93
CA ASP A 141 -2.28 -5.49 8.01
C ASP A 141 -2.50 -6.99 7.83
N ALA A 142 -1.43 -7.75 7.61
CA ALA A 142 -1.50 -9.19 7.34
C ALA A 142 -2.18 -9.97 8.47
N ARG A 143 -2.16 -9.44 9.70
CA ARG A 143 -2.91 -9.97 10.85
C ARG A 143 -4.43 -9.97 10.61
N MET A 144 -4.92 -9.06 9.79
CA MET A 144 -6.34 -8.89 9.50
C MET A 144 -6.80 -9.62 8.23
N VAL A 145 -5.90 -10.25 7.48
CA VAL A 145 -6.22 -10.98 6.25
C VAL A 145 -6.36 -12.47 6.55
N PRO A 146 -7.54 -13.09 6.37
CA PRO A 146 -7.75 -14.52 6.60
C PRO A 146 -6.81 -15.40 5.78
N LEU A 147 -6.49 -16.61 6.29
CA LEU A 147 -5.65 -17.57 5.56
C LEU A 147 -6.30 -18.03 4.24
N SER A 148 -7.63 -18.05 4.17
CA SER A 148 -8.41 -18.37 2.96
C SER A 148 -8.10 -17.46 1.78
N ASP A 149 -7.66 -16.22 2.05
CA ASP A 149 -7.33 -15.24 1.02
C ASP A 149 -5.94 -15.44 0.40
N GLY A 150 -5.32 -16.58 0.73
CA GLY A 150 -4.06 -17.02 0.13
C GLY A 150 -2.81 -16.44 0.80
N GLN A 151 -1.71 -16.56 0.08
CA GLN A 151 -0.39 -16.05 0.45
C GLN A 151 -0.15 -14.70 -0.23
N PHE A 152 0.88 -14.00 0.22
CA PHE A 152 1.32 -12.76 -0.42
C PHE A 152 2.84 -12.66 -0.29
N ASP A 153 3.51 -12.63 -1.43
CA ASP A 153 4.96 -12.57 -1.56
C ASP A 153 5.42 -11.36 -2.42
N LEU A 154 6.69 -11.32 -2.79
CA LEU A 154 7.24 -10.23 -3.60
C LEU A 154 6.72 -10.27 -5.04
N ASP A 155 6.46 -11.46 -5.58
CA ASP A 155 5.87 -11.63 -6.91
C ASP A 155 4.42 -11.13 -6.92
N ASP A 156 3.65 -11.41 -5.86
CA ASP A 156 2.29 -10.89 -5.68
C ASP A 156 2.28 -9.35 -5.56
N TYR A 157 3.30 -8.79 -4.88
CA TYR A 157 3.45 -7.33 -4.81
C TYR A 157 3.62 -6.72 -6.21
N ILE A 158 4.47 -7.32 -7.04
CA ILE A 158 4.69 -6.89 -8.43
C ILE A 158 3.38 -7.01 -9.24
N ASP A 159 2.63 -8.12 -9.10
CA ASP A 159 1.31 -8.30 -9.72
C ASP A 159 0.32 -7.20 -9.33
N TYR A 160 0.33 -6.79 -8.05
CA TYR A 160 -0.56 -5.73 -7.57
C TYR A 160 -0.21 -4.38 -8.20
N VAL A 161 1.09 -4.04 -8.29
CA VAL A 161 1.54 -2.81 -8.95
C VAL A 161 1.15 -2.79 -10.43
N ILE A 162 1.40 -3.90 -11.16
CA ILE A 162 0.99 -4.05 -12.57
C ILE A 162 -0.53 -3.91 -12.70
N GLY A 163 -1.30 -4.58 -11.84
CA GLY A 163 -2.75 -4.52 -11.83
C GLY A 163 -3.29 -3.10 -11.59
N MET A 164 -2.68 -2.35 -10.68
CA MET A 164 -3.05 -0.95 -10.40
C MET A 164 -2.70 -0.03 -11.59
N LEU A 165 -1.53 -0.18 -12.20
CA LEU A 165 -1.14 0.60 -13.38
C LEU A 165 -2.09 0.33 -14.55
N ARG A 166 -2.46 -0.94 -14.79
CA ARG A 166 -3.47 -1.31 -15.79
C ARG A 166 -4.86 -0.74 -15.46
N HIS A 167 -5.24 -0.69 -14.18
CA HIS A 167 -6.49 -0.07 -13.74
C HIS A 167 -6.52 1.45 -14.01
N LEU A 168 -5.41 2.14 -13.79
CA LEU A 168 -5.28 3.58 -14.08
C LEU A 168 -5.24 3.88 -15.59
N GLY A 169 -4.78 2.91 -16.38
CA GLY A 169 -4.69 3.01 -17.83
C GLY A 169 -3.45 3.77 -18.32
N GLN A 170 -3.42 4.01 -19.64
CA GLN A 170 -2.30 4.67 -20.31
C GLN A 170 -2.04 6.09 -19.78
N GLY A 171 -0.78 6.50 -19.80
CA GLY A 171 -0.35 7.84 -19.39
C GLY A 171 -0.27 8.03 -17.87
N ALA A 172 -0.46 6.98 -17.07
CA ALA A 172 -0.24 7.06 -15.64
C ALA A 172 1.26 7.24 -15.31
N HIS A 173 1.53 7.84 -14.15
CA HIS A 173 2.86 8.03 -13.58
C HIS A 173 2.96 7.23 -12.27
N VAL A 174 4.13 6.67 -11.95
CA VAL A 174 4.33 5.94 -10.70
C VAL A 174 5.45 6.57 -9.87
N MET A 175 5.22 6.65 -8.56
CA MET A 175 6.19 7.11 -7.57
C MET A 175 6.31 6.07 -6.46
N ALA A 176 7.49 5.47 -6.33
CA ALA A 176 7.81 4.49 -5.30
C ALA A 176 8.63 5.15 -4.19
N VAL A 177 8.18 5.01 -2.96
CA VAL A 177 8.86 5.59 -1.79
C VAL A 177 9.50 4.48 -0.97
N CYS A 178 10.84 4.50 -0.82
CA CYS A 178 11.62 3.55 -0.05
C CYS A 178 11.61 2.12 -0.66
N GLN A 179 11.31 1.10 0.12
CA GLN A 179 11.30 -0.33 -0.25
C GLN A 179 10.57 -0.64 -1.59
N PRO A 180 9.41 -0.05 -1.92
CA PRO A 180 8.74 -0.26 -3.20
C PRO A 180 9.55 0.03 -4.46
N SER A 181 10.66 0.75 -4.37
CA SER A 181 11.50 1.06 -5.53
C SER A 181 11.94 -0.19 -6.29
N VAL A 182 12.23 -1.29 -5.59
CA VAL A 182 12.62 -2.56 -6.22
C VAL A 182 11.46 -3.23 -6.95
N PRO A 183 10.32 -3.55 -6.30
CA PRO A 183 9.21 -4.20 -7.00
C PRO A 183 8.55 -3.30 -8.07
N VAL A 184 8.57 -1.97 -7.92
CA VAL A 184 8.09 -1.05 -8.96
C VAL A 184 9.02 -1.06 -10.17
N LEU A 185 10.34 -1.02 -9.97
CA LEU A 185 11.30 -1.16 -11.08
C LEU A 185 11.12 -2.51 -11.79
N ALA A 186 10.90 -3.58 -11.04
CA ALA A 186 10.62 -4.91 -11.61
C ALA A 186 9.30 -4.92 -12.39
N ALA A 187 8.22 -4.37 -11.83
CA ALA A 187 6.92 -4.27 -12.50
C ALA A 187 7.01 -3.51 -13.84
N VAL A 188 7.66 -2.35 -13.83
CA VAL A 188 7.87 -1.54 -15.03
C VAL A 188 8.75 -2.27 -16.05
N SER A 189 9.79 -2.99 -15.61
CA SER A 189 10.63 -3.82 -16.49
C SER A 189 9.82 -4.87 -17.22
N VAL A 190 8.94 -5.57 -16.50
CA VAL A 190 8.06 -6.62 -17.07
C VAL A 190 7.05 -6.01 -18.04
N MET A 191 6.41 -4.89 -17.66
CA MET A 191 5.43 -4.22 -18.52
C MET A 191 6.05 -3.70 -19.84
N GLU A 192 7.24 -3.10 -19.77
CA GLU A 192 7.96 -2.62 -20.96
C GLU A 192 8.46 -3.78 -21.85
N GLU A 193 8.90 -4.89 -21.24
CA GLU A 193 9.29 -6.08 -21.98
C GLU A 193 8.11 -6.75 -22.71
N ASP A 194 6.92 -6.67 -22.13
CA ASP A 194 5.67 -7.18 -22.70
C ASP A 194 4.96 -6.17 -23.64
N ASP A 195 5.58 -5.01 -23.91
CA ASP A 195 4.97 -3.90 -24.66
C ASP A 195 3.58 -3.51 -24.12
N ASP A 196 3.40 -3.57 -22.77
CA ASP A 196 2.13 -3.25 -22.12
C ASP A 196 1.81 -1.76 -22.30
N PRO A 197 0.69 -1.42 -22.95
CA PRO A 197 0.34 -0.01 -23.20
C PRO A 197 0.05 0.78 -21.93
N CYS A 198 -0.16 0.11 -20.79
CA CYS A 198 -0.34 0.72 -19.48
C CYS A 198 0.96 0.87 -18.70
N ALA A 199 2.13 0.58 -19.31
CA ALA A 199 3.41 0.93 -18.70
C ALA A 199 3.44 2.44 -18.41
N PRO A 200 3.91 2.87 -17.20
CA PRO A 200 3.78 4.27 -16.80
C PRO A 200 4.66 5.19 -17.67
N ALA A 201 4.20 6.42 -17.89
CA ALA A 201 4.98 7.41 -18.65
C ALA A 201 6.25 7.84 -17.90
N THR A 202 6.18 7.91 -16.57
CA THR A 202 7.36 8.16 -15.71
C THR A 202 7.36 7.25 -14.48
N MET A 203 8.56 6.92 -14.02
CA MET A 203 8.81 6.23 -12.76
C MET A 203 9.74 7.09 -11.91
N THR A 204 9.29 7.45 -10.70
CA THR A 204 10.08 8.14 -9.68
C THR A 204 10.41 7.17 -8.56
N LEU A 205 11.69 6.92 -8.29
CA LEU A 205 12.18 6.08 -7.21
C LEU A 205 12.83 6.96 -6.14
N MET A 206 12.41 6.81 -4.89
CA MET A 206 12.79 7.73 -3.80
C MET A 206 13.33 6.97 -2.60
N GLY A 207 14.62 7.16 -2.27
CA GLY A 207 15.25 6.55 -1.09
C GLY A 207 15.10 5.03 -1.06
N GLY A 208 15.24 4.36 -2.21
CA GLY A 208 14.99 2.94 -2.37
C GLY A 208 16.25 2.09 -2.50
N PRO A 209 16.23 0.85 -2.00
CA PRO A 209 17.39 -0.04 -1.94
C PRO A 209 17.62 -0.79 -3.27
N ILE A 210 17.86 -0.08 -4.37
CA ILE A 210 18.08 -0.70 -5.70
C ILE A 210 19.40 -1.48 -5.71
N ASP A 211 20.47 -0.88 -5.19
CA ASP A 211 21.76 -1.59 -4.98
C ASP A 211 22.31 -1.27 -3.59
N THR A 212 22.00 -2.11 -2.63
CA THR A 212 22.37 -1.94 -1.22
C THR A 212 23.86 -2.11 -0.95
N ARG A 213 24.67 -2.51 -1.94
CA ARG A 213 26.13 -2.57 -1.85
C ARG A 213 26.77 -1.16 -1.93
N ASN A 214 26.01 -0.17 -2.44
CA ASN A 214 26.45 1.23 -2.47
C ASN A 214 26.19 1.89 -1.12
N ASN A 215 27.23 2.36 -0.43
CA ASN A 215 27.13 2.98 0.89
C ASN A 215 26.20 2.20 1.84
N PRO A 216 26.54 0.94 2.19
CA PRO A 216 25.70 0.09 3.00
C PRO A 216 25.43 0.71 4.37
N THR A 217 24.17 0.69 4.77
CA THR A 217 23.73 1.16 6.09
C THR A 217 23.75 0.04 7.11
N SER A 218 23.49 0.35 8.38
CA SER A 218 23.38 -0.67 9.45
C SER A 218 22.31 -1.73 9.16
N VAL A 219 21.23 -1.36 8.46
CA VAL A 219 20.17 -2.30 8.04
C VAL A 219 20.70 -3.29 7.01
N ASN A 220 21.47 -2.81 6.04
CA ASN A 220 22.05 -3.66 5.00
C ASN A 220 23.06 -4.64 5.61
N THR A 221 23.99 -4.15 6.43
CA THR A 221 24.98 -4.96 7.11
C THR A 221 24.35 -6.03 8.00
N LEU A 222 23.29 -5.68 8.76
CA LEU A 222 22.56 -6.65 9.58
C LEU A 222 21.95 -7.77 8.73
N ALA A 223 21.40 -7.45 7.57
CA ALA A 223 20.79 -8.45 6.69
C ALA A 223 21.83 -9.40 6.09
N GLU A 224 22.96 -8.86 5.64
CA GLU A 224 24.08 -9.65 5.11
C GLU A 224 24.70 -10.57 6.17
N ASP A 225 25.01 -10.02 7.36
CA ASP A 225 25.65 -10.75 8.46
C ASP A 225 24.78 -11.89 8.99
N ARG A 226 23.48 -11.70 9.04
CA ARG A 226 22.52 -12.65 9.62
C ARG A 226 21.99 -13.66 8.62
N GLY A 227 21.78 -13.25 7.40
CA GLY A 227 21.17 -14.07 6.34
C GLY A 227 19.68 -14.40 6.57
N THR A 228 18.99 -14.78 5.51
CA THR A 228 17.53 -15.00 5.49
C THR A 228 17.04 -16.05 6.51
N ASP A 229 17.82 -17.10 6.76
CA ASP A 229 17.44 -18.16 7.72
C ASP A 229 17.39 -17.67 9.17
N TRP A 230 18.24 -16.72 9.53
CA TRP A 230 18.19 -16.12 10.85
C TRP A 230 16.88 -15.35 11.06
N PHE A 231 16.50 -14.53 10.08
CA PHE A 231 15.24 -13.78 10.13
C PHE A 231 14.04 -14.72 10.21
N ARG A 232 14.01 -15.79 9.42
CA ARG A 232 12.97 -16.81 9.47
C ARG A 232 12.77 -17.41 10.85
N ARG A 233 13.88 -17.70 11.57
CA ARG A 233 13.84 -18.36 12.88
C ARG A 233 13.57 -17.40 14.04
N ASN A 234 13.97 -16.14 13.93
CA ASN A 234 14.00 -15.22 15.06
C ASN A 234 12.91 -14.15 15.03
N VAL A 235 12.40 -13.78 13.84
CA VAL A 235 11.43 -12.67 13.74
C VAL A 235 10.09 -13.07 13.15
N VAL A 236 9.99 -14.23 12.46
CA VAL A 236 8.71 -14.72 11.94
C VAL A 236 7.92 -15.38 13.09
N MET A 237 6.67 -14.94 13.21
CA MET A 237 5.73 -15.45 14.22
C MET A 237 4.40 -15.81 13.55
N ARG A 238 3.52 -16.48 14.29
CA ARG A 238 2.16 -16.75 13.84
C ARG A 238 1.20 -15.82 14.52
N VAL A 239 0.25 -15.30 13.73
CA VAL A 239 -0.83 -14.45 14.24
C VAL A 239 -1.66 -15.23 15.27
N PRO A 240 -1.85 -14.70 16.49
CA PRO A 240 -2.62 -15.36 17.54
C PRO A 240 -4.14 -15.20 17.32
N PHE A 241 -4.91 -16.04 18.00
CA PHE A 241 -6.36 -15.83 18.16
C PHE A 241 -6.62 -14.55 19.00
N PRO A 242 -7.66 -13.71 18.70
CA PRO A 242 -8.78 -13.93 17.78
C PRO A 242 -8.69 -13.18 16.44
N HIS A 243 -7.49 -12.83 15.97
CA HIS A 243 -7.34 -12.06 14.74
C HIS A 243 -7.79 -12.85 13.50
N PRO A 244 -8.37 -12.21 12.47
CA PRO A 244 -8.81 -12.87 11.23
C PRO A 244 -7.72 -13.69 10.55
N GLY A 245 -6.47 -13.20 10.56
CA GLY A 245 -5.29 -13.91 10.02
C GLY A 245 -4.71 -14.97 10.96
N PHE A 246 -5.49 -15.50 11.90
CA PHE A 246 -5.03 -16.53 12.84
C PHE A 246 -4.19 -17.61 12.15
N MET A 247 -3.03 -17.94 12.76
CA MET A 247 -2.01 -18.88 12.27
C MET A 247 -1.22 -18.43 11.02
N ARG A 248 -1.52 -17.27 10.41
CA ARG A 248 -0.69 -16.73 9.32
C ARG A 248 0.74 -16.48 9.80
N PRO A 249 1.77 -16.95 9.08
CA PRO A 249 3.15 -16.56 9.37
C PRO A 249 3.33 -15.08 9.01
N VAL A 250 3.84 -14.28 9.95
CA VAL A 250 4.04 -12.84 9.76
C VAL A 250 5.37 -12.38 10.36
N TYR A 251 5.87 -11.26 9.88
CA TYR A 251 6.81 -10.41 10.60
C TYR A 251 6.00 -9.36 11.36
N PRO A 252 5.89 -9.45 12.70
CA PRO A 252 5.03 -8.58 13.47
C PRO A 252 5.47 -7.11 13.46
N GLY A 253 4.49 -6.19 13.30
CA GLY A 253 4.74 -4.75 13.27
C GLY A 253 5.43 -4.23 14.54
N PHE A 254 5.12 -4.77 15.72
CA PHE A 254 5.76 -4.35 16.96
C PHE A 254 7.27 -4.68 17.02
N LEU A 255 7.72 -5.77 16.36
CA LEU A 255 9.15 -6.06 16.23
C LEU A 255 9.84 -5.11 15.27
N GLN A 256 9.19 -4.78 14.16
CA GLN A 256 9.68 -3.81 13.20
C GLN A 256 9.87 -2.44 13.86
N LEU A 257 8.85 -2.00 14.60
CA LEU A 257 8.89 -0.76 15.37
C LEU A 257 10.04 -0.76 16.38
N SER A 258 10.22 -1.86 17.11
CA SER A 258 11.34 -2.00 18.08
C SER A 258 12.70 -1.86 17.38
N GLY A 259 12.84 -2.41 16.17
CA GLY A 259 14.03 -2.25 15.35
C GLY A 259 14.29 -0.79 14.98
N PHE A 260 13.28 -0.09 14.44
CA PHE A 260 13.39 1.32 14.09
C PHE A 260 13.68 2.23 15.29
N MET A 261 13.01 2.00 16.42
CA MET A 261 13.26 2.78 17.63
C MET A 261 14.68 2.56 18.19
N SER A 262 15.21 1.34 18.09
CA SER A 262 16.56 1.03 18.58
C SER A 262 17.67 1.74 17.80
N MET A 263 17.48 2.05 16.53
CA MET A 263 18.46 2.78 15.71
C MET A 263 18.64 4.25 16.14
N ASN A 264 17.62 4.84 16.76
CA ASN A 264 17.62 6.25 17.18
C ASN A 264 17.05 6.43 18.60
N LEU A 265 17.34 5.51 19.51
CA LEU A 265 16.74 5.44 20.85
C LEU A 265 16.87 6.75 21.62
N ASP A 266 18.03 7.38 21.61
CA ASP A 266 18.28 8.66 22.31
C ASP A 266 17.35 9.77 21.84
N ARG A 267 17.08 9.84 20.53
CA ARG A 267 16.13 10.82 19.96
C ARG A 267 14.70 10.56 20.44
N HIS A 268 14.28 9.31 20.48
CA HIS A 268 12.94 8.96 20.95
C HIS A 268 12.76 9.24 22.45
N VAL A 269 13.76 8.92 23.28
CA VAL A 269 13.74 9.23 24.72
C VAL A 269 13.67 10.75 24.92
N THR A 270 14.50 11.51 24.22
CA THR A 270 14.48 12.98 24.29
C THR A 270 13.11 13.54 23.87
N ALA A 271 12.56 13.07 22.76
CA ALA A 271 11.27 13.54 22.27
C ALA A 271 10.12 13.28 23.26
N HIS A 272 10.08 12.11 23.92
CA HIS A 272 9.08 11.82 24.95
C HIS A 272 9.26 12.70 26.20
N HIS A 273 10.50 12.99 26.57
CA HIS A 273 10.80 13.93 27.66
C HIS A 273 10.37 15.36 27.30
N ASP A 274 10.58 15.79 26.07
CA ASP A 274 10.15 17.10 25.59
C ASP A 274 8.62 17.18 25.54
N LEU A 275 7.91 16.14 25.10
CA LEU A 275 6.44 16.08 25.21
C LEU A 275 5.98 16.31 26.66
N PHE A 276 6.59 15.61 27.60
CA PHE A 276 6.26 15.76 29.03
C PHE A 276 6.43 17.20 29.49
N ARG A 277 7.49 17.88 29.06
CA ARG A 277 7.72 19.30 29.37
C ARG A 277 6.68 20.21 28.71
N HIS A 278 6.42 20.06 27.42
CA HIS A 278 5.41 20.84 26.71
C HIS A 278 4.03 20.73 27.35
N LEU A 279 3.66 19.53 27.83
CA LEU A 279 2.40 19.31 28.54
C LEU A 279 2.34 20.03 29.89
N ILE A 280 3.46 20.09 30.63
CA ILE A 280 3.52 20.80 31.92
C ILE A 280 3.51 22.31 31.67
N ASP A 281 4.24 22.80 30.68
CA ASP A 281 4.39 24.22 30.38
C ASP A 281 3.15 24.81 29.67
N GLY A 282 2.22 23.93 29.21
CA GLY A 282 1.01 24.34 28.50
C GLY A 282 1.26 24.73 27.04
N ASP A 283 2.39 24.31 26.45
CA ASP A 283 2.69 24.49 25.03
C ASP A 283 1.94 23.42 24.20
N GLY A 284 0.66 23.71 23.94
CA GLY A 284 -0.23 22.82 23.20
C GLY A 284 0.24 22.55 21.78
N ASP A 285 0.72 23.56 21.06
CA ASP A 285 1.13 23.45 19.65
C ASP A 285 2.30 22.49 19.46
N SER A 286 3.30 22.52 20.35
CA SER A 286 4.43 21.60 20.30
C SER A 286 4.04 20.19 20.74
N ALA A 287 3.15 20.07 21.73
CA ALA A 287 2.61 18.78 22.17
C ALA A 287 1.78 18.13 21.06
N ASP A 288 0.95 18.88 20.31
CA ASP A 288 0.12 18.36 19.22
C ASP A 288 0.99 17.87 18.05
N LYS A 289 2.01 18.60 17.64
CA LYS A 289 2.97 18.14 16.62
C LYS A 289 3.67 16.83 17.01
N HIS A 290 4.01 16.69 18.29
CA HIS A 290 4.57 15.45 18.80
C HIS A 290 3.55 14.31 18.76
N ARG A 291 2.30 14.56 19.16
CA ARG A 291 1.20 13.59 19.11
C ARG A 291 0.98 13.10 17.68
N ASP A 292 0.83 14.02 16.74
CA ASP A 292 0.60 13.72 15.33
C ASP A 292 1.71 12.86 14.74
N PHE A 293 2.97 13.18 15.03
CA PHE A 293 4.10 12.38 14.57
C PHE A 293 4.09 10.97 15.16
N TYR A 294 3.89 10.82 16.48
CA TYR A 294 3.94 9.51 17.11
C TYR A 294 2.69 8.68 16.88
N ASP A 295 1.53 9.29 16.63
CA ASP A 295 0.31 8.57 16.23
C ASP A 295 0.50 7.87 14.87
N GLU A 296 1.27 8.44 13.95
CA GLU A 296 1.69 7.77 12.71
C GLU A 296 2.83 6.77 12.92
N TYR A 297 3.87 7.19 13.65
CA TYR A 297 5.08 6.40 13.81
C TYR A 297 4.88 5.12 14.62
N LEU A 298 3.97 5.14 15.59
CA LEU A 298 3.65 3.98 16.42
C LEU A 298 2.53 3.11 15.83
N ALA A 299 1.85 3.58 14.79
CA ALA A 299 0.85 2.81 14.05
C ALA A 299 1.54 1.85 13.09
N VAL A 300 1.61 0.59 13.46
CA VAL A 300 2.31 -0.45 12.68
C VAL A 300 1.41 -1.63 12.36
N MET A 301 1.72 -2.29 11.25
CA MET A 301 1.04 -3.46 10.73
C MET A 301 1.99 -4.64 10.58
N ASP A 302 1.45 -5.85 10.61
CA ASP A 302 2.20 -7.07 10.32
C ASP A 302 2.38 -7.24 8.82
N LEU A 303 3.53 -7.77 8.42
CA LEU A 303 3.81 -8.19 7.05
C LEU A 303 3.70 -9.70 6.94
N THR A 304 3.29 -10.23 5.78
CA THR A 304 3.39 -11.66 5.52
C THR A 304 4.84 -12.11 5.57
N ALA A 305 5.10 -13.28 6.13
CA ALA A 305 6.46 -13.83 6.25
C ALA A 305 7.07 -14.08 4.86
N GLU A 306 6.25 -14.49 3.91
CA GLU A 306 6.65 -14.78 2.53
C GLU A 306 7.22 -13.52 1.87
N PHE A 307 6.47 -12.42 1.88
CA PHE A 307 6.92 -11.13 1.34
C PHE A 307 8.17 -10.63 2.03
N TYR A 308 8.17 -10.63 3.37
CA TYR A 308 9.29 -10.13 4.16
C TYR A 308 10.58 -10.91 3.87
N LEU A 309 10.53 -12.25 3.97
CA LEU A 309 11.71 -13.10 3.77
C LEU A 309 12.21 -13.07 2.33
N GLN A 310 11.33 -13.06 1.34
CA GLN A 310 11.71 -12.95 -0.06
C GLN A 310 12.34 -11.58 -0.36
N THR A 311 11.81 -10.50 0.23
CA THR A 311 12.41 -9.16 0.11
C THR A 311 13.80 -9.12 0.74
N VAL A 312 13.97 -9.62 1.97
CA VAL A 312 15.28 -9.68 2.65
C VAL A 312 16.28 -10.47 1.81
N ASP A 313 15.90 -11.65 1.34
CA ASP A 313 16.76 -12.50 0.53
C ASP A 313 17.16 -11.84 -0.80
N THR A 314 16.16 -11.39 -1.55
CA THR A 314 16.36 -10.88 -2.92
C THR A 314 17.10 -9.55 -2.94
N VAL A 315 16.74 -8.62 -2.03
CA VAL A 315 17.24 -7.25 -2.05
C VAL A 315 18.51 -7.09 -1.23
N PHE A 316 18.50 -7.61 0.01
CA PHE A 316 19.54 -7.27 1.00
C PHE A 316 20.62 -8.35 1.15
N VAL A 317 20.33 -9.63 0.88
CA VAL A 317 21.30 -10.72 1.03
C VAL A 317 21.92 -11.09 -0.31
N ARG A 318 21.10 -11.37 -1.33
CA ARG A 318 21.62 -11.76 -2.67
C ARG A 318 21.91 -10.58 -3.59
N HIS A 319 21.31 -9.40 -3.35
CA HIS A 319 21.35 -8.25 -4.27
C HIS A 319 20.94 -8.64 -5.69
N ALA A 320 19.85 -9.39 -5.81
CA ALA A 320 19.53 -10.12 -7.03
C ALA A 320 19.23 -9.17 -8.21
N LEU A 321 18.56 -8.03 -7.96
CA LEU A 321 18.24 -7.08 -9.02
C LEU A 321 19.48 -6.48 -9.69
N PRO A 322 20.44 -5.86 -8.98
CA PRO A 322 21.63 -5.30 -9.61
C PRO A 322 22.62 -6.35 -10.14
N LYS A 323 22.48 -7.61 -9.75
CA LYS A 323 23.26 -8.73 -10.33
C LYS A 323 22.59 -9.34 -11.56
N GLY A 324 21.36 -8.95 -11.92
CA GLY A 324 20.59 -9.56 -13.00
C GLY A 324 20.05 -10.95 -12.67
N GLU A 325 19.95 -11.28 -11.38
CA GLU A 325 19.48 -12.58 -10.88
C GLU A 325 18.04 -12.55 -10.35
N MET A 326 17.42 -11.35 -10.30
CA MET A 326 16.04 -11.23 -9.85
C MET A 326 15.08 -11.85 -10.85
N THR A 327 14.13 -12.62 -10.32
CA THR A 327 13.04 -13.20 -11.12
C THR A 327 11.69 -12.75 -10.60
N TYR A 328 10.72 -12.71 -11.50
CA TYR A 328 9.30 -12.51 -11.21
C TYR A 328 8.53 -13.67 -11.87
N ARG A 329 7.79 -14.44 -11.09
CA ARG A 329 7.08 -15.67 -11.55
C ARG A 329 8.01 -16.60 -12.36
N GLY A 330 9.29 -16.72 -11.96
CA GLY A 330 10.29 -17.53 -12.65
C GLY A 330 10.87 -16.91 -13.93
N ARG A 331 10.43 -15.72 -14.34
CA ARG A 331 10.95 -14.97 -15.49
C ARG A 331 12.01 -13.97 -15.00
N PRO A 332 13.15 -13.83 -15.67
CA PRO A 332 14.14 -12.81 -15.32
C PRO A 332 13.57 -11.39 -15.39
N VAL A 333 13.86 -10.56 -14.40
CA VAL A 333 13.57 -9.12 -14.41
C VAL A 333 14.69 -8.41 -15.16
N ARG A 334 14.35 -7.65 -16.21
CA ARG A 334 15.31 -7.01 -17.12
C ARG A 334 15.12 -5.50 -17.19
N PRO A 335 15.72 -4.72 -16.29
CA PRO A 335 15.61 -3.25 -16.31
C PRO A 335 16.12 -2.58 -17.60
N GLU A 336 17.02 -3.25 -18.32
CA GLU A 336 17.51 -2.81 -19.62
C GLU A 336 16.45 -2.80 -20.72
N MET A 337 15.33 -3.48 -20.52
CA MET A 337 14.18 -3.48 -21.43
C MET A 337 13.32 -2.22 -21.30
N ILE A 338 13.51 -1.42 -20.24
CA ILE A 338 12.81 -0.14 -20.07
C ILE A 338 13.33 0.86 -21.10
N ARG A 339 12.44 1.33 -22.00
CA ARG A 339 12.78 2.23 -23.11
C ARG A 339 11.89 3.48 -23.14
N ASN A 340 10.66 3.37 -22.67
CA ASN A 340 9.65 4.42 -22.79
C ASN A 340 9.40 5.15 -21.46
N THR A 341 9.34 4.45 -20.35
CA THR A 341 9.14 5.01 -19.02
C THR A 341 10.33 5.87 -18.59
N ALA A 342 10.15 7.18 -18.44
CA ALA A 342 11.23 8.05 -17.98
C ALA A 342 11.52 7.84 -16.49
N LEU A 343 12.80 7.87 -16.11
CA LEU A 343 13.28 7.55 -14.75
C LEU A 343 13.78 8.80 -14.03
N LEU A 344 13.19 9.08 -12.87
CA LEU A 344 13.71 10.01 -11.87
C LEU A 344 14.11 9.24 -10.62
N THR A 345 15.32 9.47 -10.10
CA THR A 345 15.74 8.98 -8.77
C THR A 345 15.94 10.15 -7.82
N VAL A 346 15.52 9.97 -6.55
CA VAL A 346 15.63 10.98 -5.49
C VAL A 346 16.27 10.34 -4.27
N GLU A 347 17.29 10.97 -3.71
CA GLU A 347 17.99 10.51 -2.50
C GLU A 347 18.17 11.63 -1.49
N GLY A 348 18.38 11.29 -0.22
CA GLY A 348 18.71 12.21 0.86
C GLY A 348 20.20 12.13 1.20
N GLU A 349 20.86 13.29 1.35
CA GLU A 349 22.30 13.34 1.68
C GLU A 349 22.65 12.62 2.99
N ASN A 350 21.75 12.67 3.98
CA ASN A 350 21.94 12.08 5.30
C ASN A 350 20.99 10.89 5.54
N ASP A 351 20.64 10.15 4.48
CA ASP A 351 19.75 8.98 4.57
C ASP A 351 20.51 7.83 5.25
N ASP A 352 20.04 7.41 6.43
CA ASP A 352 20.61 6.36 7.27
C ASP A 352 19.95 4.99 7.07
N ILE A 353 18.93 4.91 6.19
CA ILE A 353 18.21 3.69 5.83
C ILE A 353 18.59 3.23 4.42
N SER A 354 18.57 4.15 3.43
CA SER A 354 18.98 3.90 2.06
C SER A 354 20.15 4.83 1.73
N GLY A 355 21.36 4.30 1.76
CA GLY A 355 22.59 5.09 1.54
C GLY A 355 22.64 5.73 0.15
N VAL A 356 23.30 6.88 0.07
CA VAL A 356 23.49 7.62 -1.19
C VAL A 356 24.10 6.74 -2.27
N GLY A 357 23.50 6.72 -3.46
CA GLY A 357 23.89 5.88 -4.60
C GLY A 357 23.11 4.57 -4.68
N GLN A 358 22.36 4.17 -3.65
CA GLN A 358 21.54 2.95 -3.69
C GLN A 358 20.39 3.09 -4.69
N THR A 359 19.66 4.21 -4.64
CA THR A 359 18.55 4.48 -5.57
C THR A 359 19.06 4.89 -6.95
N GLU A 360 20.12 5.70 -7.00
CA GLU A 360 20.77 6.15 -8.24
C GLU A 360 21.23 4.97 -9.11
N ALA A 361 21.56 3.82 -8.51
CA ALA A 361 21.95 2.60 -9.22
C ALA A 361 20.94 2.17 -10.29
N ALA A 362 19.65 2.53 -10.17
CA ALA A 362 18.64 2.27 -11.20
C ALA A 362 19.03 2.83 -12.58
N HIS A 363 19.79 3.93 -12.63
CA HIS A 363 20.26 4.51 -13.89
C HIS A 363 21.26 3.62 -14.62
N VAL A 364 22.06 2.85 -13.87
CA VAL A 364 23.02 1.90 -14.43
C VAL A 364 22.31 0.67 -14.97
N LEU A 365 21.22 0.24 -14.31
CA LEU A 365 20.44 -0.94 -14.70
C LEU A 365 19.55 -0.65 -15.93
N CYS A 366 18.93 0.51 -16.00
CA CYS A 366 18.03 0.90 -17.10
C CYS A 366 18.82 1.38 -18.33
N THR A 367 19.67 0.53 -18.90
CA THR A 367 20.55 0.88 -20.05
C THR A 367 19.78 1.20 -21.32
N GLY A 368 18.55 0.66 -21.48
CA GLY A 368 17.67 0.95 -22.62
C GLY A 368 17.16 2.40 -22.67
N LEU A 369 17.21 3.14 -21.55
CA LEU A 369 16.74 4.53 -21.51
C LEU A 369 17.81 5.52 -22.00
N PRO A 370 17.44 6.44 -22.91
CA PRO A 370 18.32 7.54 -23.32
C PRO A 370 18.51 8.54 -22.17
N LYS A 371 19.63 9.25 -22.17
CA LYS A 371 19.96 10.26 -21.13
C LYS A 371 18.86 11.33 -20.97
N SER A 372 18.14 11.68 -22.02
CA SER A 372 17.04 12.67 -21.98
C SER A 372 15.84 12.24 -21.14
N LYS A 373 15.68 10.94 -20.91
CA LYS A 373 14.62 10.33 -20.06
C LYS A 373 15.11 9.99 -18.65
N LYS A 374 16.34 10.33 -18.28
CA LYS A 374 16.93 10.06 -16.98
C LYS A 374 17.18 11.36 -16.21
N ALA A 375 16.85 11.38 -14.93
CA ALA A 375 17.16 12.46 -14.01
C ALA A 375 17.46 11.90 -12.62
N HIS A 376 18.41 12.50 -11.92
CA HIS A 376 18.74 12.20 -10.53
C HIS A 376 18.74 13.48 -9.70
N TYR A 377 18.30 13.37 -8.45
CA TYR A 377 18.33 14.49 -7.50
C TYR A 377 18.71 14.02 -6.10
N LEU A 378 19.82 14.54 -5.60
CA LEU A 378 20.24 14.41 -4.20
C LEU A 378 19.76 15.63 -3.41
N GLN A 379 18.85 15.43 -2.44
CA GLN A 379 18.38 16.50 -1.57
C GLN A 379 19.35 16.73 -0.41
N PRO A 380 19.96 17.92 -0.30
CA PRO A 380 20.91 18.21 0.79
C PRO A 380 20.24 18.24 2.16
N LYS A 381 20.97 17.81 3.18
CA LYS A 381 20.65 17.94 4.60
C LYS A 381 19.32 17.29 5.01
N VAL A 382 18.88 16.22 4.35
CA VAL A 382 17.73 15.42 4.75
C VAL A 382 18.15 13.98 5.00
N GLY A 383 17.59 13.39 6.05
CA GLY A 383 17.58 11.94 6.28
C GLY A 383 16.43 11.29 5.54
N HIS A 384 16.22 9.99 5.76
CA HIS A 384 15.26 9.17 5.03
C HIS A 384 13.86 9.79 4.93
N TYR A 385 13.26 10.18 6.06
CA TYR A 385 11.92 10.77 6.09
C TYR A 385 11.83 12.12 5.35
N GLY A 386 12.93 12.88 5.31
CA GLY A 386 12.99 14.15 4.59
C GLY A 386 12.97 14.03 3.07
N VAL A 387 13.15 12.82 2.53
CA VAL A 387 13.06 12.54 1.09
C VAL A 387 11.61 12.61 0.61
N PHE A 388 10.65 12.26 1.45
CA PHE A 388 9.22 12.17 1.08
C PHE A 388 8.27 12.97 1.97
N ASN A 389 8.76 13.65 3.01
CA ASN A 389 7.92 14.46 3.89
C ASN A 389 8.64 15.72 4.39
N GLY A 390 7.87 16.67 4.92
CA GLY A 390 8.37 17.87 5.55
C GLY A 390 8.61 19.04 4.60
N SER A 391 9.11 20.16 5.15
CA SER A 391 9.25 21.41 4.42
C SER A 391 10.21 21.33 3.23
N ARG A 392 11.30 20.57 3.35
CA ARG A 392 12.29 20.40 2.27
C ARG A 392 11.75 19.54 1.13
N PHE A 393 10.94 18.53 1.44
CA PHE A 393 10.20 17.78 0.43
C PHE A 393 9.27 18.71 -0.35
N ARG A 394 8.41 19.46 0.36
CA ARG A 394 7.44 20.38 -0.28
C ARG A 394 8.11 21.48 -1.10
N ALA A 395 9.20 22.06 -0.61
CA ALA A 395 9.87 23.16 -1.30
C ALA A 395 10.84 22.70 -2.42
N GLY A 396 11.47 21.54 -2.25
CA GLY A 396 12.57 21.10 -3.13
C GLY A 396 12.23 19.92 -4.02
N ILE A 397 11.66 18.86 -3.48
CA ILE A 397 11.48 17.58 -4.18
C ILE A 397 10.16 17.53 -4.95
N ALA A 398 9.02 17.80 -4.31
CA ALA A 398 7.71 17.73 -4.94
C ALA A 398 7.58 18.58 -6.22
N PRO A 399 8.07 19.84 -6.27
CA PRO A 399 8.06 20.63 -7.50
C PRO A 399 8.95 20.08 -8.63
N ARG A 400 10.02 19.32 -8.27
CA ARG A 400 10.87 18.65 -9.27
C ARG A 400 10.17 17.45 -9.87
N ILE A 401 9.50 16.64 -9.04
CA ILE A 401 8.68 15.51 -9.48
C ILE A 401 7.57 16.02 -10.41
N ALA A 402 6.82 17.05 -10.01
CA ALA A 402 5.76 17.63 -10.83
C ALA A 402 6.26 18.13 -12.20
N ARG A 403 7.42 18.81 -12.22
CA ARG A 403 8.05 19.24 -13.49
C ARG A 403 8.53 18.08 -14.35
N PHE A 404 9.06 17.03 -13.73
CA PHE A 404 9.52 15.84 -14.43
C PHE A 404 8.34 15.10 -15.07
N ILE A 405 7.24 14.92 -14.36
CA ILE A 405 5.99 14.34 -14.85
C ILE A 405 5.48 15.13 -16.04
N ARG A 406 5.25 16.44 -15.91
CA ARG A 406 4.75 17.29 -16.99
C ARG A 406 5.65 17.33 -18.23
N LYS A 407 6.97 17.26 -18.06
CA LYS A 407 7.92 17.19 -19.17
C LYS A 407 7.73 15.95 -20.04
N HIS A 408 7.31 14.83 -19.42
CA HIS A 408 7.20 13.54 -20.11
C HIS A 408 5.74 13.16 -20.45
N GLU A 409 4.75 13.91 -19.98
CA GLU A 409 3.33 13.76 -20.31
C GLU A 409 3.08 14.07 -21.79
N SER A 410 3.56 15.22 -22.28
CA SER A 410 3.41 15.64 -23.69
C SER A 410 4.10 14.69 -24.69
N SER A 411 5.11 13.93 -24.23
CA SER A 411 5.78 12.92 -25.09
C SER A 411 4.92 11.66 -25.25
N ALA A 412 4.08 11.33 -24.26
CA ALA A 412 3.15 10.20 -24.32
C ALA A 412 1.95 10.51 -25.23
N GLU A 413 1.43 11.74 -25.20
CA GLU A 413 0.37 12.19 -26.13
C GLU A 413 0.81 12.22 -27.59
N ALA A 414 2.06 12.62 -27.86
CA ALA A 414 2.61 12.62 -29.21
C ALA A 414 2.82 11.20 -29.77
N LEU A 415 3.12 10.22 -28.93
CA LEU A 415 3.19 8.81 -29.31
C LEU A 415 1.80 8.19 -29.52
N ASN A 416 0.80 8.60 -28.75
CA ASN A 416 -0.58 8.13 -28.88
C ASN A 416 -1.29 8.69 -30.12
N GLY A 417 -0.90 9.87 -30.62
CA GLY A 417 -1.40 10.43 -31.87
C GLY A 417 -0.95 9.68 -33.13
N ALA A 418 0.00 8.76 -33.03
CA ALA A 418 0.58 8.00 -34.15
C ALA A 418 0.16 6.51 -34.18
N THR A 419 -0.65 6.02 -33.21
CA THR A 419 -1.02 4.61 -33.12
C THR A 419 -2.49 4.34 -33.43
N ARG A 420 -2.71 3.28 -34.24
CA ARG A 420 -3.99 2.66 -34.59
C ARG A 420 -4.89 2.48 -33.32
N PRO A 421 -6.22 2.44 -33.53
CA PRO A 421 -7.13 2.05 -32.44
C PRO A 421 -6.74 0.66 -31.95
N ILE A 422 -6.16 0.59 -30.75
CA ILE A 422 -5.87 -0.66 -30.08
C ILE A 422 -7.17 -1.07 -29.40
N ALA A 423 -7.66 -2.28 -29.74
CA ALA A 423 -8.76 -2.91 -29.04
C ALA A 423 -8.49 -2.86 -27.51
N SER A 424 -9.48 -2.43 -26.76
CA SER A 424 -9.34 -2.26 -25.31
C SER A 424 -8.90 -3.59 -24.68
N PRO A 425 -8.02 -3.59 -23.64
CA PRO A 425 -7.61 -4.81 -22.93
C PRO A 425 -8.78 -5.62 -22.38
N ARG A 426 -9.96 -5.01 -22.22
CA ARG A 426 -11.23 -5.66 -21.82
C ARG A 426 -11.70 -6.73 -22.77
N GLU A 427 -11.30 -6.72 -24.05
CA GLU A 427 -11.72 -7.77 -25.01
C GLU A 427 -11.01 -9.12 -24.82
N LYS A 428 -9.91 -9.16 -24.06
CA LYS A 428 -9.12 -10.37 -23.85
C LYS A 428 -9.24 -11.00 -22.45
N ASP A 429 -9.87 -10.29 -21.49
CA ASP A 429 -10.09 -10.82 -20.14
C ASP A 429 -11.53 -11.34 -19.98
N PRO A 430 -11.74 -12.67 -19.94
CA PRO A 430 -13.06 -13.25 -19.78
C PRO A 430 -13.75 -12.82 -18.48
N GLN A 431 -12.99 -12.61 -17.39
CA GLN A 431 -13.53 -12.20 -16.09
C GLN A 431 -14.04 -10.75 -16.13
N ALA A 432 -13.31 -9.84 -16.78
CA ALA A 432 -13.75 -8.45 -16.94
C ALA A 432 -14.99 -8.34 -17.82
N ARG A 433 -15.06 -9.11 -18.92
CA ARG A 433 -16.24 -9.18 -19.79
C ARG A 433 -17.47 -9.73 -19.07
N PHE A 434 -17.28 -10.75 -18.24
CA PHE A 434 -18.34 -11.36 -17.45
C PHE A 434 -18.85 -10.40 -16.36
N ALA A 435 -17.95 -9.74 -15.62
CA ALA A 435 -18.30 -8.75 -14.61
C ALA A 435 -19.06 -7.54 -15.19
N ASP A 436 -18.65 -7.03 -16.34
CA ASP A 436 -19.34 -5.95 -17.07
C ASP A 436 -20.72 -6.39 -17.56
N ALA A 437 -20.86 -7.61 -18.08
CA ALA A 437 -22.12 -8.17 -18.56
C ALA A 437 -23.13 -8.42 -17.42
N MET A 438 -22.63 -8.77 -16.22
CA MET A 438 -23.44 -8.96 -15.01
C MET A 438 -23.83 -7.66 -14.32
N GLY A 439 -23.30 -6.50 -14.72
CA GLY A 439 -23.51 -5.24 -14.01
C GLY A 439 -22.90 -5.25 -12.60
N LEU A 440 -21.97 -6.15 -12.31
CA LEU A 440 -21.37 -6.32 -10.98
C LEU A 440 -20.52 -5.12 -10.55
N THR A 441 -20.14 -4.27 -11.48
CA THR A 441 -19.51 -2.97 -11.21
C THR A 441 -20.42 -1.99 -10.46
N ALA A 442 -21.73 -2.20 -10.49
CA ALA A 442 -22.72 -1.32 -9.83
C ALA A 442 -23.17 -1.83 -8.43
N LEU A 443 -22.83 -3.06 -8.04
CA LEU A 443 -23.32 -3.69 -6.79
C LEU A 443 -22.29 -3.75 -5.65
N GLN A 444 -21.09 -3.21 -5.81
CA GLN A 444 -20.02 -3.28 -4.81
C GLN A 444 -20.05 -2.16 -3.77
N THR A 445 -21.21 -1.68 -3.35
CA THR A 445 -21.28 -0.62 -2.33
C THR A 445 -21.61 -1.11 -0.91
N ASN A 446 -21.48 -2.41 -0.61
CA ASN A 446 -21.60 -2.84 0.80
C ASN A 446 -20.77 -4.09 1.09
N PRO A 447 -19.63 -4.01 1.83
CA PRO A 447 -18.88 -5.18 2.23
C PRO A 447 -19.40 -5.71 3.59
N MET A 448 -20.68 -6.09 3.67
CA MET A 448 -21.14 -6.96 4.74
C MET A 448 -21.42 -8.34 4.13
N SER A 449 -20.46 -9.25 4.36
CA SER A 449 -20.62 -10.71 4.32
C SER A 449 -21.55 -11.25 3.23
N VAL A 450 -21.07 -11.31 1.99
CA VAL A 450 -21.66 -12.27 1.05
C VAL A 450 -21.15 -13.65 1.49
N VAL A 451 -21.97 -14.39 2.22
CA VAL A 451 -21.72 -15.81 2.45
C VAL A 451 -21.88 -16.48 1.09
N ALA A 452 -20.82 -17.12 0.59
CA ALA A 452 -20.90 -17.89 -0.65
C ALA A 452 -21.89 -19.05 -0.46
N ASP A 453 -22.80 -19.21 -1.42
CA ASP A 453 -23.70 -20.35 -1.41
C ASP A 453 -22.98 -21.64 -1.84
N ASP A 454 -23.47 -22.76 -1.38
CA ASP A 454 -23.02 -24.05 -1.90
C ASP A 454 -23.65 -24.29 -3.27
N LEU A 455 -22.95 -23.90 -4.35
CA LEU A 455 -23.41 -24.10 -5.72
C LEU A 455 -23.55 -25.59 -6.11
N THR A 456 -22.96 -26.52 -5.35
CA THR A 456 -23.08 -27.96 -5.62
C THR A 456 -24.49 -28.52 -5.39
N GLN A 457 -25.38 -27.74 -4.76
CA GLN A 457 -26.81 -28.06 -4.67
C GLN A 457 -27.53 -28.07 -6.03
N ILE A 458 -26.90 -27.48 -7.07
CA ILE A 458 -27.44 -27.49 -8.45
C ILE A 458 -26.94 -28.75 -9.15
N SER A 459 -27.87 -29.56 -9.64
CA SER A 459 -27.54 -30.82 -10.32
C SER A 459 -26.64 -30.58 -11.55
N GLY A 460 -25.53 -31.28 -11.61
CA GLY A 460 -24.51 -31.12 -12.66
C GLY A 460 -23.37 -30.17 -12.29
N ILE A 461 -23.45 -29.44 -11.17
CA ILE A 461 -22.37 -28.64 -10.62
C ILE A 461 -21.69 -29.44 -9.50
N GLY A 462 -20.54 -30.06 -9.82
CA GLY A 462 -19.67 -30.66 -8.81
C GLY A 462 -18.67 -29.65 -8.22
N PRO A 463 -17.91 -30.02 -7.16
CA PRO A 463 -16.98 -29.11 -6.50
C PRO A 463 -16.05 -28.36 -7.45
N LYS A 464 -15.48 -29.05 -8.44
CA LYS A 464 -14.58 -28.45 -9.43
C LYS A 464 -15.26 -27.40 -10.33
N ILE A 465 -16.54 -27.60 -10.65
CA ILE A 465 -17.30 -26.65 -11.46
C ILE A 465 -17.72 -25.45 -10.57
N ALA A 466 -18.07 -25.71 -9.32
CA ALA A 466 -18.36 -24.66 -8.36
C ALA A 466 -17.14 -23.73 -8.14
N ASP A 467 -15.93 -24.30 -8.03
CA ASP A 467 -14.69 -23.52 -7.95
C ASP A 467 -14.49 -22.65 -9.20
N MET A 468 -14.68 -23.21 -10.40
CA MET A 468 -14.56 -22.47 -11.66
C MET A 468 -15.62 -21.35 -11.79
N LEU A 469 -16.86 -21.58 -11.32
CA LEU A 469 -17.90 -20.55 -11.26
C LEU A 469 -17.54 -19.45 -10.26
N ASN A 470 -16.98 -19.82 -9.11
CA ASN A 470 -16.49 -18.88 -8.11
C ASN A 470 -15.33 -18.03 -8.66
N GLU A 471 -14.41 -18.60 -9.43
CA GLU A 471 -13.34 -17.89 -10.14
C GLU A 471 -13.90 -16.89 -11.17
N LEU A 472 -15.04 -17.17 -11.77
CA LEU A 472 -15.78 -16.25 -12.65
C LEU A 472 -16.59 -15.18 -11.88
N GLY A 473 -16.59 -15.23 -10.54
CA GLY A 473 -17.32 -14.28 -9.68
C GLY A 473 -18.77 -14.67 -9.38
N ILE A 474 -19.21 -15.88 -9.76
CA ILE A 474 -20.52 -16.43 -9.44
C ILE A 474 -20.41 -17.23 -8.15
N VAL A 475 -20.65 -16.57 -7.02
CA VAL A 475 -20.52 -17.15 -5.65
C VAL A 475 -21.88 -17.40 -4.99
N GLN A 476 -22.98 -16.97 -5.62
CA GLN A 476 -24.34 -17.13 -5.10
C GLN A 476 -25.28 -17.71 -6.16
N VAL A 477 -26.30 -18.44 -5.70
CA VAL A 477 -27.33 -19.04 -6.57
C VAL A 477 -28.10 -17.96 -7.34
N GLU A 478 -28.38 -16.82 -6.71
CA GLU A 478 -29.07 -15.68 -7.34
C GLU A 478 -28.25 -15.08 -8.50
N GLN A 479 -26.93 -15.06 -8.38
CA GLN A 479 -26.05 -14.58 -9.45
C GLN A 479 -26.12 -15.52 -10.66
N LEU A 480 -26.09 -16.83 -10.44
CA LEU A 480 -26.25 -17.81 -11.51
C LEU A 480 -27.66 -17.74 -12.14
N ALA A 481 -28.69 -17.50 -11.33
CA ALA A 481 -30.07 -17.32 -11.79
C ALA A 481 -30.26 -16.07 -12.67
N ALA A 482 -29.44 -15.03 -12.45
CA ALA A 482 -29.47 -13.77 -13.20
C ALA A 482 -28.69 -13.81 -14.53
N VAL A 483 -27.98 -14.88 -14.85
CA VAL A 483 -27.22 -15.05 -16.10
C VAL A 483 -28.13 -14.89 -17.32
N THR A 484 -27.73 -14.04 -18.26
CA THR A 484 -28.44 -13.79 -19.52
C THR A 484 -27.97 -14.73 -20.62
N LYS A 485 -28.70 -14.79 -21.74
CA LYS A 485 -28.37 -15.70 -22.84
C LYS A 485 -26.97 -15.41 -23.45
N ASP A 486 -26.60 -14.14 -23.56
CA ASP A 486 -25.30 -13.72 -24.09
C ASP A 486 -24.12 -14.10 -23.15
N MET A 487 -24.41 -14.39 -21.90
CA MET A 487 -23.42 -14.81 -20.89
C MET A 487 -23.26 -16.34 -20.84
N VAL A 488 -24.22 -17.10 -21.36
CA VAL A 488 -24.13 -18.57 -21.44
C VAL A 488 -22.92 -18.99 -22.25
N ASP A 489 -22.70 -18.32 -23.40
CA ASP A 489 -21.56 -18.59 -24.28
C ASP A 489 -20.22 -18.34 -23.56
N MET A 490 -20.14 -17.27 -22.76
CA MET A 490 -18.94 -16.93 -21.98
C MET A 490 -18.64 -17.93 -20.86
N ILE A 491 -19.69 -18.46 -20.21
CA ILE A 491 -19.52 -19.52 -19.21
C ILE A 491 -19.09 -20.82 -19.86
N ASP A 492 -19.66 -21.18 -21.02
CA ASP A 492 -19.32 -22.42 -21.73
C ASP A 492 -17.89 -22.38 -22.32
N GLU A 493 -17.40 -21.22 -22.72
CA GLU A 493 -16.00 -21.04 -23.12
C GLU A 493 -15.00 -21.34 -21.98
N GLN A 494 -15.35 -21.00 -20.74
CA GLN A 494 -14.48 -21.20 -19.57
C GLN A 494 -14.70 -22.56 -18.90
N ILE A 495 -15.94 -23.05 -18.93
CA ILE A 495 -16.34 -24.33 -18.35
C ILE A 495 -17.01 -25.17 -19.44
N PRO A 496 -16.23 -25.82 -20.33
CA PRO A 496 -16.77 -26.48 -21.53
C PRO A 496 -17.62 -27.72 -21.16
N ARG A 497 -18.90 -27.50 -20.97
CA ARG A 497 -19.93 -28.50 -20.68
C ARG A 497 -21.05 -28.51 -21.71
N GLY A 498 -21.03 -27.56 -22.64
CA GLY A 498 -22.08 -27.32 -23.62
C GLY A 498 -23.17 -26.37 -23.09
N GLN A 499 -23.63 -25.48 -23.96
CA GLN A 499 -24.62 -24.44 -23.65
C GLN A 499 -25.88 -25.00 -22.95
N GLU A 500 -26.36 -26.18 -23.37
CA GLU A 500 -27.51 -26.84 -22.76
C GLU A 500 -27.32 -27.14 -21.26
N ALA A 501 -26.11 -27.53 -20.86
CA ALA A 501 -25.79 -27.80 -19.47
C ALA A 501 -25.79 -26.50 -18.64
N VAL A 502 -25.20 -25.41 -19.17
CA VAL A 502 -25.18 -24.09 -18.53
C VAL A 502 -26.59 -23.54 -18.39
N GLU A 503 -27.42 -23.65 -19.44
CA GLU A 503 -28.84 -23.23 -19.40
C GLU A 503 -29.65 -24.04 -18.38
N ASP A 504 -29.32 -25.33 -18.21
CA ASP A 504 -30.00 -26.15 -17.18
C ASP A 504 -29.60 -25.71 -15.76
N TRP A 505 -28.34 -25.40 -15.52
CA TRP A 505 -27.92 -24.83 -14.21
C TRP A 505 -28.64 -23.52 -13.91
N ILE A 506 -28.76 -22.62 -14.88
CA ILE A 506 -29.45 -21.34 -14.74
C ILE A 506 -30.92 -21.57 -14.41
N ARG A 507 -31.56 -22.54 -15.08
CA ARG A 507 -32.98 -22.88 -14.84
C ARG A 507 -33.18 -23.41 -13.42
N GLN A 508 -32.30 -24.28 -12.95
CA GLN A 508 -32.32 -24.79 -11.57
C GLN A 508 -32.04 -23.68 -10.56
N ALA A 509 -31.07 -22.82 -10.80
CA ALA A 509 -30.76 -21.66 -9.95
C ALA A 509 -31.95 -20.72 -9.82
N ARG A 510 -32.67 -20.39 -10.91
CA ARG A 510 -33.90 -19.60 -10.89
C ARG A 510 -34.98 -20.22 -10.03
N LYS A 511 -35.15 -21.55 -10.09
CA LYS A 511 -36.12 -22.27 -9.26
C LYS A 511 -35.75 -22.19 -7.78
N ILE A 512 -34.48 -22.31 -7.43
CA ILE A 512 -34.00 -22.22 -6.04
C ILE A 512 -34.13 -20.77 -5.53
N ALA A 513 -33.78 -19.77 -6.35
CA ALA A 513 -33.88 -18.35 -6.02
C ALA A 513 -35.31 -17.78 -6.04
N GLY A 514 -36.33 -18.59 -6.39
CA GLY A 514 -37.73 -18.14 -6.47
C GLY A 514 -37.98 -17.12 -7.59
N MET A 515 -37.16 -17.07 -8.61
CA MET A 515 -37.29 -16.15 -9.74
C MET A 515 -38.24 -16.73 -10.81
N PRO A 516 -39.09 -15.89 -11.48
CA PRO A 516 -39.97 -16.38 -12.52
C PRO A 516 -39.19 -16.96 -13.69
N GLY A 517 -39.52 -18.20 -14.07
CA GLY A 517 -38.96 -18.83 -15.28
C GLY A 517 -39.41 -18.08 -16.53
N LYS A 518 -38.46 -17.69 -17.39
CA LYS A 518 -38.76 -17.33 -18.78
C LYS A 518 -38.53 -18.51 -19.67
#